data_90705931abe6913875737607e2aac634
#
_entry.id   90705931abe6913875737607e2aac634
#
_cell.length_a   1.000
_cell.length_b   1.000
_cell.length_c   1.000
_cell.angle_alpha   90.00
_cell.angle_beta   90.00
_cell.angle_gamma   90.00
#
_symmetry.space_group_name_H-M   'P 1'
#
loop_
_entity.id
_entity.type
_entity.pdbx_description
1 polymer ?
#
loop_
_entity_poly.entity_id
_entity_poly.type
_entity_poly.pdbx_seq_one_letter_code
_entity_poly.pdbx_strand_id
1 'polypeptide(L)'
;MDDLHNYIGGQFLTHSGGQWMNNTGPATGSHICRIPLSDASDVDAAVDAARAAQPAWAALSHSERAGWLDRIADALEARYEDIAALESRDTGKPISLARAVDAHRSVSNFRFFAGILREHEEEVFEMTSATNYVVNKPVCVGARITPWNLPLYLLSWKVAPAKIGRAHV
;
A
#
# COMPACT_ATOMS: atom_id res chain seq x y z
N MET A 1 8.85 -14.10 17.60
CA MET A 1 7.93 -13.33 16.72
C MET A 1 7.13 -14.38 15.99
N ASP A 2 5.83 -14.18 15.88
CA ASP A 2 4.94 -15.16 15.26
C ASP A 2 5.13 -15.20 13.75
N ASP A 3 4.73 -16.31 13.13
CA ASP A 3 4.76 -16.44 11.68
C ASP A 3 3.86 -15.38 11.03
N LEU A 4 4.28 -14.84 9.90
CA LEU A 4 3.43 -13.95 9.13
C LEU A 4 2.40 -14.75 8.32
N HIS A 5 1.28 -14.13 8.05
CA HIS A 5 0.19 -14.73 7.27
C HIS A 5 -0.20 -13.80 6.13
N ASN A 6 -0.80 -14.35 5.09
CA ASN A 6 -1.41 -13.55 4.03
C ASN A 6 -2.57 -12.73 4.62
N TYR A 7 -2.67 -11.47 4.24
CA TYR A 7 -3.80 -10.63 4.63
C TYR A 7 -4.70 -10.41 3.41
N ILE A 8 -5.83 -11.09 3.37
CA ILE A 8 -6.74 -11.13 2.21
C ILE A 8 -8.18 -10.90 2.70
N GLY A 9 -8.88 -9.99 2.06
CA GLY A 9 -10.28 -9.71 2.39
C GLY A 9 -10.51 -9.22 3.82
N GLY A 10 -9.53 -8.57 4.44
CA GLY A 10 -9.61 -8.09 5.81
C GLY A 10 -9.26 -9.14 6.88
N GLN A 11 -8.74 -10.31 6.51
CA GLN A 11 -8.42 -11.41 7.40
C GLN A 11 -7.00 -11.92 7.21
N PHE A 12 -6.37 -12.36 8.30
CA PHE A 12 -5.12 -13.12 8.24
C PHE A 12 -5.42 -14.59 7.94
N LEU A 13 -4.93 -15.07 6.80
CA LEU A 13 -5.18 -16.42 6.30
C LEU A 13 -3.89 -17.21 6.23
N THR A 14 -3.95 -18.49 6.61
CA THR A 14 -2.86 -19.43 6.34
C THR A 14 -2.83 -19.68 4.82
N HIS A 15 -1.63 -19.62 4.22
CA HIS A 15 -1.43 -19.89 2.80
C HIS A 15 -1.74 -21.35 2.45
N SER A 16 -2.18 -21.59 1.20
CA SER A 16 -2.68 -22.89 0.74
C SER A 16 -1.58 -23.95 0.59
N GLY A 17 -0.36 -23.52 0.19
CA GLY A 17 0.75 -24.45 -0.13
C GLY A 17 1.46 -25.08 1.08
N GLY A 18 1.20 -24.64 2.31
CA GLY A 18 1.80 -25.17 3.54
C GLY A 18 3.31 -24.97 3.68
N GLN A 19 3.97 -24.31 2.72
CA GLN A 19 5.41 -24.06 2.73
C GLN A 19 5.75 -22.69 3.30
N TRP A 20 6.89 -22.63 4.00
CA TRP A 20 7.35 -21.41 4.66
C TRP A 20 8.79 -21.09 4.28
N MET A 21 9.11 -19.82 4.21
CA MET A 21 10.46 -19.31 4.05
C MET A 21 10.91 -18.61 5.33
N ASN A 22 12.13 -18.87 5.78
CA ASN A 22 12.70 -18.16 6.93
C ASN A 22 13.11 -16.75 6.53
N ASN A 23 12.72 -15.78 7.33
CA ASN A 23 13.22 -14.42 7.28
C ASN A 23 14.28 -14.23 8.36
N THR A 24 15.47 -13.78 7.97
CA THR A 24 16.61 -13.56 8.85
C THR A 24 17.08 -12.11 8.77
N GLY A 25 17.41 -11.53 9.92
CA GLY A 25 17.95 -10.16 9.99
C GLY A 25 19.36 -10.09 9.40
N PRO A 26 19.58 -9.30 8.35
CA PRO A 26 20.87 -9.27 7.64
C PRO A 26 22.01 -8.71 8.48
N ALA A 27 21.73 -7.88 9.48
CA ALA A 27 22.72 -7.32 10.37
C ALA A 27 23.28 -8.34 11.40
N THR A 28 22.48 -9.33 11.79
CA THR A 28 22.83 -10.25 12.88
C THR A 28 22.80 -11.72 12.48
N GLY A 29 22.19 -12.05 11.35
CA GLY A 29 21.91 -13.44 10.94
C GLY A 29 20.84 -14.13 11.79
N SER A 30 20.22 -13.44 12.75
CA SER A 30 19.21 -14.01 13.63
C SER A 30 17.88 -14.21 12.92
N HIS A 31 17.16 -15.26 13.28
CA HIS A 31 15.81 -15.50 12.80
C HIS A 31 14.86 -14.37 13.23
N ILE A 32 14.07 -13.85 12.31
CA ILE A 32 13.03 -12.84 12.57
C ILE A 32 11.65 -13.49 12.65
N CYS A 33 11.22 -14.15 11.59
CA CYS A 33 9.92 -14.82 11.46
C CYS A 33 9.95 -15.80 10.29
N ARG A 34 8.87 -16.53 10.09
CA ARG A 34 8.62 -17.22 8.82
C ARG A 34 7.60 -16.45 8.01
N ILE A 35 7.77 -16.46 6.71
CA ILE A 35 6.82 -15.87 5.74
C ILE A 35 6.23 -16.97 4.87
N PRO A 36 4.94 -16.87 4.47
CA PRO A 36 4.31 -17.88 3.64
C PRO A 36 4.93 -17.91 2.26
N LEU A 37 5.20 -19.10 1.75
CA LEU A 37 5.51 -19.30 0.34
C LEU A 37 4.20 -19.53 -0.41
N SER A 38 3.53 -18.42 -0.71
CA SER A 38 2.21 -18.41 -1.35
C SER A 38 2.28 -18.93 -2.79
N ASP A 39 1.21 -19.52 -3.23
CA ASP A 39 1.05 -20.05 -4.61
C ASP A 39 0.00 -19.27 -5.42
N ALA A 40 -0.31 -19.79 -6.61
CA ALA A 40 -1.27 -19.17 -7.51
C ALA A 40 -2.68 -19.04 -6.90
N SER A 41 -3.09 -20.00 -6.07
CA SER A 41 -4.42 -19.98 -5.46
C SER A 41 -4.56 -18.87 -4.41
N ASP A 42 -3.48 -18.56 -3.68
CA ASP A 42 -3.43 -17.42 -2.74
C ASP A 42 -3.54 -16.11 -3.51
N VAL A 43 -2.87 -15.99 -4.65
CA VAL A 43 -2.94 -14.81 -5.51
C VAL A 43 -4.35 -14.65 -6.10
N ASP A 44 -4.97 -15.72 -6.58
CA ASP A 44 -6.33 -15.68 -7.10
C ASP A 44 -7.32 -15.23 -6.03
N ALA A 45 -7.22 -15.76 -4.82
CA ALA A 45 -8.05 -15.33 -3.68
C ALA A 45 -7.86 -13.83 -3.36
N ALA A 46 -6.63 -13.32 -3.41
CA ALA A 46 -6.35 -11.91 -3.19
C ALA A 46 -6.96 -11.03 -4.30
N VAL A 47 -6.84 -11.46 -5.56
CA VAL A 47 -7.43 -10.76 -6.71
C VAL A 47 -8.95 -10.74 -6.63
N ASP A 48 -9.57 -11.85 -6.25
CA ASP A 48 -11.03 -11.93 -6.12
C ASP A 48 -11.55 -11.05 -4.97
N ALA A 49 -10.86 -11.03 -3.83
CA ALA A 49 -11.19 -10.12 -2.73
C ALA A 49 -11.06 -8.65 -3.17
N ALA A 50 -10.00 -8.32 -3.92
CA ALA A 50 -9.81 -6.97 -4.44
C ALA A 50 -10.90 -6.58 -5.46
N ARG A 51 -11.31 -7.51 -6.35
CA ARG A 51 -12.43 -7.29 -7.30
C ARG A 51 -13.75 -7.05 -6.59
N ALA A 52 -14.04 -7.82 -5.54
CA ALA A 52 -15.25 -7.65 -4.76
C ALA A 52 -15.33 -6.28 -4.06
N ALA A 53 -14.20 -5.76 -3.57
CA ALA A 53 -14.12 -4.47 -2.87
C ALA A 53 -14.04 -3.26 -3.81
N GLN A 54 -13.58 -3.44 -5.05
CA GLN A 54 -13.27 -2.36 -5.99
C GLN A 54 -14.47 -1.45 -6.31
N PRO A 55 -15.71 -1.94 -6.55
CA PRO A 55 -16.84 -1.06 -6.89
C PRO A 55 -17.16 -0.04 -5.79
N ALA A 56 -17.15 -0.46 -4.54
CA ALA A 56 -17.39 0.43 -3.41
C ALA A 56 -16.30 1.50 -3.29
N TRP A 57 -15.04 1.13 -3.49
CA TRP A 57 -13.93 2.08 -3.51
C TRP A 57 -14.01 3.06 -4.68
N ALA A 58 -14.36 2.58 -5.87
CA ALA A 58 -14.49 3.41 -7.07
C ALA A 58 -15.65 4.42 -7.00
N ALA A 59 -16.69 4.11 -6.23
CA ALA A 59 -17.84 4.99 -6.01
C ALA A 59 -17.55 6.17 -5.08
N LEU A 60 -16.47 6.10 -4.28
CA LEU A 60 -16.09 7.19 -3.39
C LEU A 60 -15.69 8.45 -4.16
N SER A 61 -16.07 9.60 -3.64
CA SER A 61 -15.60 10.91 -4.12
C SER A 61 -14.09 11.10 -3.90
N HIS A 62 -13.51 12.11 -4.53
CA HIS A 62 -12.10 12.48 -4.31
C HIS A 62 -11.82 12.79 -2.83
N SER A 63 -12.71 13.57 -2.20
CA SER A 63 -12.58 13.94 -0.78
C SER A 63 -12.65 12.73 0.16
N GLU A 64 -13.55 11.78 -0.10
CA GLU A 64 -13.65 10.56 0.73
C GLU A 64 -12.42 9.69 0.59
N ARG A 65 -11.89 9.49 -0.63
CA ARG A 65 -10.64 8.75 -0.83
C ARG A 65 -9.45 9.45 -0.19
N ALA A 66 -9.36 10.79 -0.29
CA ALA A 66 -8.33 11.57 0.40
C ALA A 66 -8.41 11.37 1.92
N GLY A 67 -9.61 11.39 2.49
CA GLY A 67 -9.82 11.10 3.91
C GLY A 67 -9.38 9.70 4.35
N TRP A 68 -9.50 8.70 3.46
CA TRP A 68 -8.95 7.37 3.72
C TRP A 68 -7.43 7.34 3.70
N LEU A 69 -6.79 8.06 2.77
CA LEU A 69 -5.32 8.16 2.73
C LEU A 69 -4.77 8.86 3.98
N ASP A 70 -5.45 9.91 4.47
CA ASP A 70 -5.06 10.55 5.73
C ASP A 70 -5.19 9.61 6.92
N ARG A 71 -6.27 8.84 7.02
CA ARG A 71 -6.43 7.83 8.08
C ARG A 71 -5.32 6.78 8.06
N ILE A 72 -4.85 6.38 6.87
CA ILE A 72 -3.68 5.49 6.74
C ILE A 72 -2.43 6.20 7.24
N ALA A 73 -2.21 7.45 6.85
CA ALA A 73 -1.08 8.25 7.32
C ALA A 73 -1.08 8.40 8.85
N ASP A 74 -2.23 8.73 9.44
CA ASP A 74 -2.39 8.86 10.90
C ASP A 74 -2.10 7.54 11.63
N ALA A 75 -2.57 6.41 11.11
CA ALA A 75 -2.29 5.10 11.68
C ALA A 75 -0.80 4.71 11.60
N LEU A 76 -0.12 5.06 10.51
CA LEU A 76 1.33 4.88 10.37
C LEU A 76 2.09 5.80 11.32
N GLU A 77 1.68 7.06 11.44
CA GLU A 77 2.31 8.03 12.33
C GLU A 77 2.18 7.65 13.80
N ALA A 78 1.02 7.13 14.21
CA ALA A 78 0.80 6.62 15.56
C ALA A 78 1.72 5.43 15.92
N ARG A 79 2.25 4.72 14.93
CA ARG A 79 3.16 3.59 15.10
C ARG A 79 4.57 3.85 14.57
N TYR A 80 4.94 5.11 14.49
CA TYR A 80 6.17 5.57 13.83
C TYR A 80 7.43 4.87 14.34
N GLU A 81 7.63 4.79 15.65
CA GLU A 81 8.79 4.15 16.25
C GLU A 81 8.80 2.63 16.07
N ASP A 82 7.64 1.98 16.16
CA ASP A 82 7.50 0.55 15.88
C ASP A 82 7.90 0.23 14.43
N ILE A 83 7.43 1.04 13.51
CA ILE A 83 7.75 0.93 12.07
C ILE A 83 9.25 1.10 11.84
N ALA A 84 9.86 2.13 12.41
CA ALA A 84 11.30 2.37 12.27
C ALA A 84 12.12 1.20 12.84
N ALA A 85 11.70 0.63 13.96
CA ALA A 85 12.35 -0.54 14.55
C ALA A 85 12.22 -1.80 13.68
N LEU A 86 11.02 -2.05 13.12
CA LEU A 86 10.78 -3.17 12.23
C LEU A 86 11.59 -3.06 10.92
N GLU A 87 11.59 -1.90 10.28
CA GLU A 87 12.37 -1.62 9.08
C GLU A 87 13.88 -1.79 9.32
N SER A 88 14.39 -1.29 10.44
CA SER A 88 15.79 -1.46 10.81
C SER A 88 16.14 -2.94 11.03
N ARG A 89 15.29 -3.69 11.69
CA ARG A 89 15.47 -5.11 11.96
C ARG A 89 15.44 -5.96 10.69
N ASP A 90 14.48 -5.70 9.82
CA ASP A 90 14.23 -6.48 8.60
C ASP A 90 15.30 -6.23 7.52
N THR A 91 15.69 -4.97 7.33
CA THR A 91 16.61 -4.57 6.28
C THR A 91 18.06 -4.44 6.74
N GLY A 92 18.31 -4.44 8.05
CA GLY A 92 19.64 -4.28 8.64
C GLY A 92 20.20 -2.85 8.63
N LYS A 93 19.42 -1.87 8.17
CA LYS A 93 19.84 -0.46 8.15
C LYS A 93 19.87 0.16 9.56
N PRO A 94 20.67 1.21 9.81
CA PRO A 94 20.62 1.93 11.08
C PRO A 94 19.21 2.46 11.40
N ILE A 95 18.79 2.35 12.65
CA ILE A 95 17.47 2.80 13.10
C ILE A 95 17.23 4.30 12.86
N SER A 96 18.30 5.11 12.94
CA SER A 96 18.22 6.53 12.62
C SER A 96 17.84 6.77 11.17
N LEU A 97 18.35 5.96 10.25
CA LEU A 97 18.00 6.02 8.83
C LEU A 97 16.58 5.51 8.59
N ALA A 98 16.20 4.38 9.18
CA ALA A 98 14.83 3.85 9.08
C ALA A 98 13.79 4.86 9.58
N ARG A 99 14.09 5.54 10.69
CA ARG A 99 13.26 6.61 11.22
C ARG A 99 13.18 7.82 10.27
N ALA A 100 14.32 8.35 9.85
CA ALA A 100 14.37 9.59 9.05
C ALA A 100 13.88 9.41 7.61
N VAL A 101 13.98 8.20 7.05
CA VAL A 101 13.60 7.94 5.66
C VAL A 101 12.35 7.07 5.58
N ASP A 102 12.40 5.82 6.04
CA ASP A 102 11.33 4.85 5.75
C ASP A 102 10.03 5.21 6.45
N ALA A 103 10.05 5.40 7.76
CA ALA A 103 8.86 5.76 8.53
C ALA A 103 8.33 7.15 8.12
N HIS A 104 9.22 8.14 8.00
CA HIS A 104 8.85 9.49 7.60
C HIS A 104 8.21 9.54 6.22
N ARG A 105 8.83 8.91 5.22
CA ARG A 105 8.35 8.91 3.84
C ARG A 105 7.06 8.12 3.69
N SER A 106 6.88 7.06 4.44
CA SER A 106 5.64 6.28 4.40
C SER A 106 4.43 7.11 4.80
N VAL A 107 4.53 7.88 5.86
CA VAL A 107 3.49 8.82 6.30
C VAL A 107 3.29 9.94 5.27
N SER A 108 4.39 10.63 4.93
CA SER A 108 4.33 11.82 4.07
C SER A 108 3.81 11.52 2.66
N ASN A 109 4.06 10.33 2.11
CA ASN A 109 3.55 9.93 0.81
C ASN A 109 2.01 9.81 0.80
N PHE A 110 1.41 9.19 1.81
CA PHE A 110 -0.04 9.12 1.89
C PHE A 110 -0.68 10.50 2.03
N ARG A 111 -0.11 11.39 2.86
CA ARG A 111 -0.59 12.78 2.98
C ARG A 111 -0.44 13.57 1.68
N PHE A 112 0.70 13.41 0.99
CA PHE A 112 0.94 14.04 -0.31
C PHE A 112 -0.11 13.65 -1.35
N PHE A 113 -0.39 12.37 -1.50
CA PHE A 113 -1.40 11.89 -2.44
C PHE A 113 -2.83 12.24 -2.01
N ALA A 114 -3.11 12.35 -0.71
CA ALA A 114 -4.37 12.89 -0.22
C ALA A 114 -4.57 14.36 -0.63
N GLY A 115 -3.50 15.17 -0.55
CA GLY A 115 -3.49 16.56 -1.03
C GLY A 115 -3.81 16.65 -2.53
N ILE A 116 -3.10 15.86 -3.35
CA ILE A 116 -3.36 15.83 -4.81
C ILE A 116 -4.82 15.54 -5.13
N LEU A 117 -5.46 14.59 -4.41
CA LEU A 117 -6.87 14.29 -4.63
C LEU A 117 -7.81 15.46 -4.32
N ARG A 118 -7.49 16.26 -3.30
CA ARG A 118 -8.31 17.41 -2.91
C ARG A 118 -8.22 18.56 -3.88
N GLU A 119 -7.04 18.71 -4.51
CA GLU A 119 -6.73 19.77 -5.47
C GLU A 119 -7.03 19.36 -6.91
N HIS A 120 -7.47 18.10 -7.12
CA HIS A 120 -7.75 17.60 -8.46
C HIS A 120 -9.00 18.27 -9.04
N GLU A 121 -8.80 18.97 -10.15
CA GLU A 121 -9.87 19.53 -10.97
C GLU A 121 -9.99 18.73 -12.27
N GLU A 122 -11.23 18.54 -12.74
CA GLU A 122 -11.47 17.93 -14.05
C GLU A 122 -11.11 18.93 -15.15
N GLU A 123 -10.33 18.49 -16.14
CA GLU A 123 -9.97 19.32 -17.27
C GLU A 123 -11.16 19.48 -18.21
N VAL A 124 -11.52 20.72 -18.46
CA VAL A 124 -12.60 21.11 -19.38
C VAL A 124 -12.05 22.04 -20.43
N PHE A 125 -12.30 21.73 -21.68
CA PHE A 125 -11.90 22.56 -22.81
C PHE A 125 -13.13 23.07 -23.55
N GLU A 126 -13.37 24.37 -23.49
CA GLU A 126 -14.45 25.03 -24.22
C GLU A 126 -13.98 25.38 -25.65
N MET A 127 -14.80 25.03 -26.64
CA MET A 127 -14.64 25.36 -28.04
C MET A 127 -15.87 26.13 -28.53
N THR A 128 -15.78 26.75 -29.71
CA THR A 128 -16.88 27.56 -30.25
C THR A 128 -18.22 26.80 -30.41
N SER A 129 -18.17 25.50 -30.64
CA SER A 129 -19.36 24.66 -30.88
C SER A 129 -19.46 23.43 -30.01
N ALA A 130 -18.55 23.23 -29.02
CA ALA A 130 -18.53 22.04 -28.20
C ALA A 130 -17.77 22.31 -26.88
N THR A 131 -18.08 21.53 -25.85
CA THR A 131 -17.30 21.48 -24.61
C THR A 131 -16.76 20.06 -24.44
N ASN A 132 -15.43 19.93 -24.27
CA ASN A 132 -14.75 18.67 -24.11
C ASN A 132 -14.38 18.45 -22.62
N TYR A 133 -14.69 17.29 -22.10
CA TYR A 133 -14.37 16.90 -20.74
C TYR A 133 -13.35 15.77 -20.76
N VAL A 134 -12.29 15.87 -19.93
CA VAL A 134 -11.38 14.75 -19.67
C VAL A 134 -11.93 13.95 -18.51
N VAL A 135 -12.38 12.74 -18.79
CA VAL A 135 -12.98 11.86 -17.76
C VAL A 135 -12.00 10.74 -17.39
N ASN A 136 -11.51 10.78 -16.17
CA ASN A 136 -10.67 9.72 -15.61
C ASN A 136 -11.52 8.53 -15.12
N LYS A 137 -11.23 7.33 -15.65
CA LYS A 137 -11.93 6.09 -15.26
C LYS A 137 -11.04 5.20 -14.40
N PRO A 138 -11.62 4.38 -13.48
CA PRO A 138 -10.86 3.42 -12.69
C PRO A 138 -10.15 2.38 -13.55
N VAL A 139 -8.90 2.05 -13.21
CA VAL A 139 -8.15 0.93 -13.82
C VAL A 139 -8.54 -0.44 -13.21
N CYS A 140 -9.44 -0.46 -12.26
CA CYS A 140 -9.98 -1.62 -11.55
C CYS A 140 -9.02 -2.18 -10.47
N VAL A 141 -8.50 -3.42 -10.65
CA VAL A 141 -7.59 -4.08 -9.71
C VAL A 141 -6.17 -4.03 -10.25
N GLY A 142 -5.21 -3.76 -9.39
CA GLY A 142 -3.81 -3.68 -9.80
C GLY A 142 -2.86 -4.32 -8.81
N ALA A 143 -2.04 -5.26 -9.28
CA ALA A 143 -0.95 -5.82 -8.49
C ALA A 143 0.18 -4.80 -8.29
N ARG A 144 0.79 -4.81 -7.11
CA ARG A 144 1.92 -3.94 -6.77
C ARG A 144 3.05 -4.79 -6.21
N ILE A 145 4.17 -4.81 -6.91
CA ILE A 145 5.41 -5.46 -6.49
C ILE A 145 6.37 -4.37 -6.06
N THR A 146 6.83 -4.43 -4.80
CA THR A 146 7.76 -3.45 -4.24
C THR A 146 9.15 -4.03 -4.12
N PRO A 147 10.21 -3.23 -4.33
CA PRO A 147 11.58 -3.64 -4.01
C PRO A 147 11.75 -3.88 -2.50
N TRP A 148 12.63 -4.79 -2.16
CA TRP A 148 12.90 -5.21 -0.78
C TRP A 148 13.80 -4.23 0.01
N ASN A 149 14.44 -3.28 -0.65
CA ASN A 149 15.45 -2.41 -0.01
C ASN A 149 14.88 -1.25 0.81
N LEU A 150 13.64 -0.83 0.52
CA LEU A 150 12.90 0.20 1.24
C LEU A 150 11.42 -0.20 1.31
N PRO A 151 11.08 -1.27 2.06
CA PRO A 151 9.80 -1.98 1.93
C PRO A 151 8.57 -1.07 2.06
N LEU A 152 8.36 -0.47 3.22
CA LEU A 152 7.17 0.34 3.48
C LEU A 152 7.21 1.68 2.71
N TYR A 153 8.36 2.30 2.59
CA TYR A 153 8.50 3.54 1.81
C TYR A 153 8.08 3.33 0.35
N LEU A 154 8.60 2.30 -0.31
CA LEU A 154 8.26 2.04 -1.71
C LEU A 154 6.85 1.45 -1.89
N LEU A 155 6.33 0.74 -0.88
CA LEU A 155 4.93 0.34 -0.84
C LEU A 155 4.01 1.58 -0.87
N SER A 156 4.29 2.56 -0.03
CA SER A 156 3.47 3.79 0.02
C SER A 156 3.47 4.54 -1.31
N TRP A 157 4.60 4.59 -2.04
CA TRP A 157 4.71 5.16 -3.38
C TRP A 157 3.88 4.44 -4.45
N LYS A 158 3.52 3.18 -4.21
CA LYS A 158 2.73 2.39 -5.16
C LYS A 158 1.26 2.29 -4.79
N VAL A 159 0.99 2.14 -3.49
CA VAL A 159 -0.39 1.99 -3.00
C VAL A 159 -1.14 3.31 -3.02
N ALA A 160 -0.54 4.40 -2.54
CA ALA A 160 -1.22 5.68 -2.48
C ALA A 160 -1.68 6.18 -3.87
N PRO A 161 -0.82 6.26 -4.92
CA PRO A 161 -1.27 6.68 -6.25
C PRO A 161 -2.25 5.69 -6.90
N ALA A 162 -2.15 4.39 -6.61
CA ALA A 162 -3.14 3.43 -7.10
C ALA A 162 -4.53 3.70 -6.49
N LYS A 163 -4.59 4.00 -5.20
CA LYS A 163 -5.83 4.32 -4.49
C LYS A 163 -6.47 5.62 -4.98
N ILE A 164 -5.68 6.66 -5.32
CA ILE A 164 -6.23 7.89 -5.92
C ILE A 164 -6.85 7.62 -7.30
N GLY A 165 -6.25 6.76 -8.10
CA GLY A 165 -6.76 6.33 -9.40
C GLY A 165 -7.94 5.36 -9.34
N ARG A 166 -8.62 5.23 -8.20
CA ARG A 166 -9.75 4.32 -7.95
C ARG A 166 -9.40 2.84 -8.15
N ALA A 167 -8.13 2.48 -8.21
CA ALA A 167 -7.73 1.07 -8.22
C ALA A 167 -7.85 0.46 -6.83
N HIS A 168 -8.26 -0.80 -6.77
CA HIS A 168 -8.06 -1.62 -5.59
C HIS A 168 -6.77 -2.42 -5.72
N VAL A 169 -6.03 -2.54 -4.61
CA VAL A 169 -4.68 -3.13 -4.57
C VAL A 169 -4.70 -4.31 -3.64
#